data_b79b7afa480d9e4ba45a7d1aeced0d0e
#
_entry.id   b79b7afa480d9e4ba45a7d1aeced0d0e
#
_cell.length_a   1.000
_cell.length_b   1.000
_cell.length_c   1.000
_cell.angle_alpha   90.00
_cell.angle_beta   90.00
_cell.angle_gamma   90.00
#
_symmetry.space_group_name_H-M   'P 1'
#
loop_
_entity.id
_entity.type
_entity.pdbx_description
1 polymer ?
#
loop_
_entity_poly.entity_id
_entity_poly.type
_entity_poly.pdbx_seq_one_letter_code
_entity_poly.pdbx_strand_id
1 'polypeptide(L)'
;MPLNRDDIINEAPITGSRGITCNRIEMRIHPVTRNILVDFHLSKITVLADNTTFEEALMPISVDLSDGTGTKTFAIYNRRTGQTTANTRSFDLLSRDLMSLFFDTYAKQPVIQ
;
A
#
# COMPACT_ATOMS: atom_id res chain seq x y z
N MET A 1 -7.86 2.67 -13.72
CA MET A 1 -9.00 2.13 -12.97
C MET A 1 -8.51 1.44 -11.73
N PRO A 2 -9.00 1.80 -10.57
CA PRO A 2 -8.53 1.14 -9.35
C PRO A 2 -8.99 -0.31 -9.33
N LEU A 3 -8.13 -1.16 -8.78
CA LEU A 3 -8.49 -2.55 -8.52
C LEU A 3 -9.38 -2.58 -7.29
N ASN A 4 -10.47 -3.30 -7.38
CA ASN A 4 -11.29 -3.55 -6.21
C ASN A 4 -11.03 -4.96 -5.68
N ARG A 5 -11.58 -5.27 -4.53
CA ARG A 5 -11.34 -6.53 -3.88
C ARG A 5 -11.84 -7.73 -4.70
N ASP A 6 -12.97 -7.56 -5.37
CA ASP A 6 -13.55 -8.64 -6.17
C ASP A 6 -12.68 -8.98 -7.37
N ASP A 7 -12.05 -7.96 -7.99
CA ASP A 7 -11.11 -8.20 -9.08
C ASP A 7 -9.91 -9.01 -8.62
N ILE A 8 -9.46 -8.79 -7.38
CA ILE A 8 -8.32 -9.49 -6.81
C ILE A 8 -8.66 -10.94 -6.50
N ILE A 9 -9.84 -11.18 -5.94
CA ILE A 9 -10.21 -12.48 -5.39
C ILE A 9 -10.85 -13.38 -6.41
N ASN A 10 -11.64 -12.81 -7.31
CA ASN A 10 -12.51 -13.58 -8.20
C ASN A 10 -11.95 -13.71 -9.61
N GLU A 11 -10.65 -13.57 -9.76
CA GLU A 11 -10.04 -13.85 -11.06
C GLU A 11 -10.25 -15.31 -11.41
N ALA A 12 -10.67 -15.56 -12.65
CA ALA A 12 -11.05 -16.90 -13.06
C ALA A 12 -9.88 -17.88 -12.91
N PRO A 13 -10.08 -18.99 -12.22
CA PRO A 13 -9.04 -20.00 -12.10
C PRO A 13 -8.86 -20.76 -13.40
N ILE A 14 -7.64 -21.13 -13.69
CA ILE A 14 -7.34 -22.09 -14.74
C ILE A 14 -6.76 -23.32 -14.06
N THR A 15 -5.52 -23.66 -14.34
CA THR A 15 -4.88 -24.77 -13.64
C THR A 15 -4.08 -24.17 -12.49
N GLY A 16 -4.66 -24.15 -11.29
CA GLY A 16 -4.07 -23.50 -10.15
C GLY A 16 -4.83 -22.25 -9.74
N SER A 17 -4.16 -21.29 -9.16
CA SER A 17 -4.79 -20.07 -8.67
C SER A 17 -4.02 -18.84 -9.12
N ARG A 18 -4.74 -17.70 -9.19
CA ARG A 18 -4.17 -16.41 -9.53
C ARG A 18 -4.65 -15.39 -8.53
N GLY A 19 -3.83 -14.36 -8.30
CA GLY A 19 -4.20 -13.27 -7.45
C GLY A 19 -3.27 -12.08 -7.65
N ILE A 20 -3.71 -10.92 -7.19
CA ILE A 20 -2.92 -9.70 -7.22
C ILE A 20 -2.48 -9.38 -5.81
N THR A 21 -1.21 -9.09 -5.63
CA THR A 21 -0.65 -8.76 -4.33
C THR A 21 0.20 -7.51 -4.41
N CYS A 22 0.27 -6.79 -3.30
CA CYS A 22 1.21 -5.69 -3.16
C CYS A 22 2.53 -6.27 -2.66
N ASN A 23 3.58 -6.12 -3.44
CA ASN A 23 4.88 -6.70 -3.09
C ASN A 23 5.89 -5.68 -2.60
N ARG A 24 5.61 -4.39 -2.75
CA ARG A 24 6.49 -3.33 -2.28
C ARG A 24 5.71 -2.05 -2.09
N ILE A 25 6.00 -1.35 -1.00
CA ILE A 25 5.47 -0.02 -0.74
C ILE A 25 6.64 0.95 -0.75
N GLU A 26 6.53 1.97 -1.57
CA GLU A 26 7.58 2.98 -1.70
C GLU A 26 7.01 4.34 -1.36
N MET A 27 7.71 5.07 -0.50
CA MET A 27 7.28 6.42 -0.13
C MET A 27 8.33 7.42 -0.56
N ARG A 28 7.86 8.55 -1.08
CA ARG A 28 8.71 9.65 -1.50
C ARG A 28 8.20 10.93 -0.85
N ILE A 29 9.12 11.73 -0.35
CA ILE A 29 8.79 13.02 0.25
C ILE A 29 9.31 14.11 -0.66
N HIS A 30 8.40 15.00 -1.09
CA HIS A 30 8.81 16.12 -1.94
C HIS A 30 9.69 17.07 -1.12
N PRO A 31 10.88 17.44 -1.62
CA PRO A 31 11.84 18.19 -0.81
C PRO A 31 11.38 19.60 -0.44
N VAL A 32 10.50 20.21 -1.22
CA VAL A 32 10.02 21.56 -0.98
C VAL A 32 8.68 21.58 -0.27
N THR A 33 7.68 20.89 -0.84
CA THR A 33 6.32 20.89 -0.30
C THR A 33 6.15 19.98 0.89
N ARG A 34 7.04 18.99 1.04
CA ARG A 34 6.99 17.97 2.10
C ARG A 34 5.79 17.03 1.95
N ASN A 35 5.14 17.05 0.80
CA ASN A 35 4.07 16.12 0.51
C ASN A 35 4.61 14.69 0.41
N ILE A 36 3.85 13.74 0.92
CA ILE A 36 4.23 12.33 0.89
C ILE A 36 3.43 11.64 -0.21
N LEU A 37 4.14 10.99 -1.13
CA LEU A 37 3.55 10.15 -2.17
C LEU A 37 3.85 8.70 -1.82
N VAL A 38 2.83 7.85 -1.90
CA VAL A 38 2.98 6.43 -1.63
C VAL A 38 2.67 5.65 -2.91
N ASP A 39 3.62 4.82 -3.33
CA ASP A 39 3.44 3.95 -4.48
C ASP A 39 3.31 2.51 -3.99
N PHE A 40 2.22 1.86 -4.38
CA PHE A 40 2.01 0.44 -4.10
C PHE A 40 2.36 -0.34 -5.36
N HIS A 41 3.43 -1.13 -5.28
CA HIS A 41 3.87 -1.95 -6.40
C HIS A 41 3.16 -3.27 -6.36
N LEU A 42 2.47 -3.60 -7.44
CA LEU A 42 1.60 -4.75 -7.52
C LEU A 42 2.23 -5.83 -8.40
N SER A 43 1.94 -7.06 -8.07
CA SER A 43 2.30 -8.21 -8.90
C SER A 43 1.11 -9.14 -9.01
N LYS A 44 0.98 -9.73 -10.19
CA LYS A 44 0.04 -10.81 -10.43
C LYS A 44 0.77 -12.13 -10.25
N ILE A 45 0.33 -12.91 -9.30
CA ILE A 45 0.93 -14.20 -8.99
C ILE A 45 0.05 -15.30 -9.56
N THR A 46 0.63 -16.18 -10.35
CA THR A 46 -0.06 -17.36 -10.85
C THR A 46 0.62 -18.60 -10.30
N VAL A 47 -0.15 -19.44 -9.61
CA VAL A 47 0.34 -20.70 -9.07
C VAL A 47 -0.26 -21.83 -9.89
N LEU A 48 0.58 -22.61 -10.54
CA LEU A 48 0.13 -23.74 -11.37
C LEU A 48 -0.14 -24.96 -10.50
N ALA A 49 -0.76 -25.97 -11.10
CA ALA A 49 -1.13 -27.19 -10.38
C ALA A 49 0.07 -27.94 -9.80
N ASP A 50 1.26 -27.77 -10.36
CA ASP A 50 2.50 -28.38 -9.86
C ASP A 50 3.23 -27.49 -8.85
N ASN A 51 2.56 -26.42 -8.36
CA ASN A 51 3.11 -25.42 -7.45
C ASN A 51 4.18 -24.52 -8.05
N THR A 52 4.39 -24.55 -9.34
CA THR A 52 5.23 -23.57 -10.03
C THR A 52 4.53 -22.23 -9.97
N THR A 53 5.28 -21.16 -9.68
CA THR A 53 4.73 -19.82 -9.60
C THR A 53 5.31 -18.91 -10.68
N PHE A 54 4.44 -18.05 -11.20
CA PHE A 54 4.84 -16.98 -12.10
C PHE A 54 4.44 -15.65 -11.48
N GLU A 55 5.30 -14.65 -11.61
CA GLU A 55 5.03 -13.33 -11.11
C GLU A 55 5.15 -12.34 -12.27
N GLU A 56 4.11 -11.51 -12.42
CA GLU A 56 4.09 -10.48 -13.45
C GLU A 56 3.91 -9.12 -12.76
N ALA A 57 4.84 -8.20 -13.02
CA ALA A 57 4.75 -6.85 -12.48
C ALA A 57 3.61 -6.09 -13.16
N LEU A 58 2.81 -5.42 -12.35
CA LEU A 58 1.72 -4.56 -12.82
C LEU A 58 2.08 -3.10 -12.58
N MET A 59 1.28 -2.20 -13.16
CA MET A 59 1.47 -0.77 -12.92
C MET A 59 1.19 -0.46 -11.45
N PRO A 60 2.05 0.37 -10.81
CA PRO A 60 1.81 0.73 -9.43
C PRO A 60 0.60 1.65 -9.28
N ILE A 61 0.00 1.61 -8.10
CA ILE A 61 -1.05 2.54 -7.69
C ILE A 61 -0.41 3.57 -6.77
N SER A 62 -0.65 4.85 -7.08
CA SER A 62 -0.04 5.94 -6.30
C SER A 62 -1.10 6.71 -5.54
N VAL A 63 -0.77 7.09 -4.32
CA VAL A 63 -1.62 7.91 -3.45
C VAL A 63 -0.81 9.09 -2.96
N ASP A 64 -1.38 10.29 -3.08
CA ASP A 64 -0.80 11.51 -2.53
C ASP A 64 -1.44 11.75 -1.16
N LEU A 65 -0.63 11.73 -0.10
CA LEU A 65 -1.11 11.94 1.25
C LEU A 65 -1.30 13.41 1.61
N SER A 66 -1.08 14.33 0.67
CA SER A 66 -1.33 15.74 0.90
C SER A 66 -2.80 15.98 1.21
N ASP A 67 -3.07 16.75 2.24
CA ASP A 67 -4.43 17.06 2.64
C ASP A 67 -4.51 18.43 3.26
N GLY A 68 -4.60 19.44 2.42
CA GLY A 68 -4.69 20.82 2.86
C GLY A 68 -5.97 21.15 3.61
N THR A 69 -7.01 20.33 3.45
CA THR A 69 -8.30 20.55 4.12
C THR A 69 -8.46 19.74 5.40
N GLY A 70 -7.63 18.72 5.59
CA GLY A 70 -7.74 17.83 6.74
C GLY A 70 -8.93 16.88 6.67
N THR A 71 -9.52 16.68 5.48
CA THR A 71 -10.75 15.91 5.33
C THR A 71 -10.58 14.58 4.61
N LYS A 72 -9.42 14.33 3.99
CA LYS A 72 -9.20 13.06 3.28
C LYS A 72 -9.00 11.92 4.27
N THR A 73 -9.70 10.82 4.04
CA THR A 73 -9.66 9.65 4.91
C THR A 73 -9.55 8.38 4.09
N PHE A 74 -9.18 7.30 4.76
CA PHE A 74 -9.20 5.96 4.20
C PHE A 74 -9.82 4.99 5.20
N ALA A 75 -10.43 3.93 4.68
CA ALA A 75 -11.06 2.91 5.51
C ALA A 75 -10.01 2.01 6.14
N ILE A 76 -10.22 1.65 7.41
CA ILE A 76 -9.31 0.77 8.13
C ILE A 76 -9.55 -0.67 7.70
N TYR A 77 -8.47 -1.36 7.38
CA TYR A 77 -8.48 -2.75 6.96
C TYR A 77 -8.52 -3.69 8.17
N ASN A 78 -9.35 -4.73 8.07
CA ASN A 78 -9.42 -5.76 9.09
C ASN A 78 -8.72 -7.01 8.59
N ARG A 79 -7.62 -7.37 9.25
CA ARG A 79 -6.81 -8.52 8.84
C ARG A 79 -7.54 -9.85 8.97
N ARG A 80 -8.48 -9.94 9.90
CA ARG A 80 -9.21 -11.20 10.14
C ARG A 80 -10.20 -11.50 9.02
N THR A 81 -10.89 -10.47 8.53
CA THR A 81 -11.88 -10.65 7.48
C THR A 81 -11.33 -10.42 6.08
N GLY A 82 -10.18 -9.76 5.96
CA GLY A 82 -9.62 -9.38 4.69
C GLY A 82 -10.37 -8.25 4.00
N GLN A 83 -11.16 -7.48 4.74
CA GLN A 83 -11.99 -6.41 4.20
C GLN A 83 -11.76 -5.11 4.94
N THR A 84 -12.12 -4.00 4.30
CA THR A 84 -12.14 -2.72 4.98
C THR A 84 -13.38 -2.63 5.87
N THR A 85 -13.26 -1.79 6.89
CA THR A 85 -14.35 -1.56 7.86
C THR A 85 -14.98 -0.20 7.61
N ALA A 86 -16.04 0.12 8.38
CA ALA A 86 -16.65 1.45 8.35
C ALA A 86 -15.80 2.50 9.07
N ASN A 87 -14.82 2.08 9.87
CA ASN A 87 -13.94 3.00 10.56
C ASN A 87 -12.92 3.59 9.59
N THR A 88 -12.56 4.85 9.79
CA THR A 88 -11.63 5.55 8.90
C THR A 88 -10.50 6.18 9.70
N ARG A 89 -9.43 6.52 8.98
CA ARG A 89 -8.30 7.24 9.52
C ARG A 89 -7.93 8.37 8.57
N SER A 90 -7.47 9.50 9.08
CA SER A 90 -7.16 10.63 8.21
C SER A 90 -5.81 10.49 7.53
N PHE A 91 -5.70 11.01 6.32
CA PHE A 91 -4.43 11.12 5.59
C PHE A 91 -3.43 11.96 6.38
N ASP A 92 -3.92 13.05 7.00
CA ASP A 92 -3.07 13.95 7.76
C ASP A 92 -2.43 13.26 8.96
N LEU A 93 -3.22 12.49 9.71
CA LEU A 93 -2.69 11.74 10.85
C LEU A 93 -1.68 10.69 10.41
N LEU A 94 -1.93 10.00 9.30
CA LEU A 94 -0.98 9.04 8.79
C LEU A 94 0.33 9.71 8.40
N SER A 95 0.27 10.85 7.72
CA SER A 95 1.47 11.61 7.36
C SER A 95 2.27 12.02 8.59
N ARG A 96 1.59 12.50 9.62
CA ARG A 96 2.24 12.89 10.88
C ARG A 96 2.88 11.70 11.57
N ASP A 97 2.19 10.57 11.60
CA ASP A 97 2.72 9.34 12.20
C ASP A 97 3.98 8.87 11.48
N LEU A 98 3.97 8.93 10.14
CA LEU A 98 5.13 8.54 9.35
C LEU A 98 6.33 9.45 9.61
N MET A 99 6.10 10.76 9.68
CA MET A 99 7.16 11.70 10.01
C MET A 99 7.66 11.52 11.44
N SER A 100 6.74 11.25 12.37
CA SER A 100 7.12 10.95 13.75
C SER A 100 7.99 9.71 13.84
N LEU A 101 7.60 8.67 13.11
CA LEU A 101 8.38 7.44 13.05
C LEU A 101 9.78 7.70 12.49
N PHE A 102 9.86 8.50 11.43
CA PHE A 102 11.15 8.84 10.84
C PHE A 102 12.05 9.56 11.84
N PHE A 103 11.54 10.62 12.47
CA PHE A 103 12.35 11.40 13.40
C PHE A 103 12.76 10.59 14.63
N ASP A 104 11.86 9.78 15.15
CA ASP A 104 12.18 8.91 16.27
C ASP A 104 13.27 7.90 15.90
N THR A 105 13.13 7.28 14.73
CA THR A 105 14.11 6.33 14.25
C THR A 105 15.46 6.99 14.02
N TYR A 106 15.45 8.18 13.42
CA TYR A 106 16.67 8.94 13.15
C TYR A 106 17.40 9.28 14.45
N ALA A 107 16.64 9.74 15.47
CA ALA A 107 17.23 10.13 16.75
C ALA A 107 17.87 8.96 17.49
N LYS A 108 17.44 7.73 17.19
CA LYS A 108 17.98 6.53 17.84
C LYS A 108 19.19 5.95 17.13
N GLN A 109 19.59 6.51 15.99
CA GLN A 109 20.79 6.04 15.30
C GLN A 109 22.02 6.45 16.07
N PRO A 110 22.97 5.52 16.29
CA PRO A 110 24.14 5.83 17.12
C PRO A 110 25.07 6.84 16.45
N VAL A 111 25.23 6.78 15.14
CA VAL A 111 26.06 7.74 14.39
C VAL A 111 25.42 7.97 13.04
N ILE A 112 25.18 9.24 12.72
CA ILE A 112 24.67 9.61 11.39
C ILE A 112 25.58 10.69 10.83
N GLN A 113 26.12 10.40 9.67
CA GLN A 113 27.04 11.28 8.96
C GLN A 113 26.35 12.08 7.87
#